data_9222baf69cde56dfbf05c159707f2f88
#
_entry.id   9222baf69cde56dfbf05c159707f2f88
#
_cell.length_a   1.000
_cell.length_b   1.000
_cell.length_c   1.000
_cell.angle_alpha   90.00
_cell.angle_beta   90.00
_cell.angle_gamma   90.00
#
_symmetry.space_group_name_H-M   'P 1'
#
loop_
_entity.id
_entity.type
_entity.pdbx_description
1 polymer ?
#
loop_
_entity_poly.entity_id
_entity_poly.type
_entity_poly.pdbx_seq_one_letter_code
_entity_poly.pdbx_strand_id
1 'polypeptide(L)'
;VRLLAAVLMAALSVPRAANAQQGVTREQAVAAALARGPRVALAAPDTAVARADLIGARAYQNPVLSASYSKDVPQYHATVELPLDYPWLRGARIRAAAEASTSAVLRFRFERASARFDAEEAYTGALAAAAHALLSRHTARDADSLLRMAVLRREAGDASELDVQLATVNAGQLANDAAADSAAAIAGLLEVQRVMGLPSDQPQIALGDSLVPPPADTVALAGQTLQVASAEAAERSAEAGLALARRSVLAAPSLTFGFDTHDPTPGGETGILPTFGLALTFPLFNFNGGAIAAAAAARDRAAAELVVARQESDASVARARRDLAVAVQRAQRDRQLVASADRVAAMSLTAYAEGAVALPSVLEAQRQAREAFGRLFDDLAAANIAESAVRLFTASEVSP
;
A
#
# COMPACT_ATOMS: atom_id res chain seq x y z
N VAL A 1 -54.09 15.17 32.52
CA VAL A 1 -53.80 14.91 31.09
C VAL A 1 -53.44 16.21 30.38
N ARG A 2 -52.35 16.91 30.75
CA ARG A 2 -51.77 18.08 30.00
C ARG A 2 -50.39 18.49 30.53
N LEU A 3 -49.52 17.54 30.82
CA LEU A 3 -48.15 17.81 31.31
C LEU A 3 -47.08 16.85 30.80
N LEU A 4 -47.30 16.25 29.60
CA LEU A 4 -46.37 15.25 29.02
C LEU A 4 -45.99 15.54 27.53
N ALA A 5 -46.22 16.79 27.08
CA ALA A 5 -45.91 17.18 25.67
C ALA A 5 -44.86 18.26 25.53
N ALA A 6 -44.11 18.64 26.59
CA ALA A 6 -43.15 19.74 26.57
C ALA A 6 -41.68 19.33 26.79
N VAL A 7 -41.35 18.03 26.82
CA VAL A 7 -39.96 17.55 27.08
C VAL A 7 -39.29 16.90 25.83
N LEU A 8 -39.97 16.83 24.69
CA LEU A 8 -39.42 16.12 23.50
C LEU A 8 -38.98 17.02 22.34
N MET A 9 -38.69 18.31 22.57
CA MET A 9 -38.20 19.22 21.52
C MET A 9 -36.93 20.00 21.89
N ALA A 10 -36.12 19.51 22.82
CA ALA A 10 -34.86 20.16 23.22
C ALA A 10 -33.63 19.25 23.10
N ALA A 11 -33.62 18.34 22.15
CA ALA A 11 -32.45 17.52 21.91
C ALA A 11 -32.30 17.30 20.40
N LEU A 12 -31.47 18.10 19.76
CA LEU A 12 -30.73 17.80 18.51
C LEU A 12 -30.29 19.09 17.79
N SER A 13 -29.84 20.07 18.53
CA SER A 13 -28.85 21.01 17.99
C SER A 13 -27.45 20.57 18.47
N VAL A 14 -26.96 19.46 17.92
CA VAL A 14 -25.52 19.22 17.93
C VAL A 14 -24.92 20.32 17.07
N PRO A 15 -24.13 21.25 17.63
CA PRO A 15 -23.35 22.15 16.80
C PRO A 15 -22.46 21.25 15.96
N ARG A 16 -22.71 21.18 14.65
CA ARG A 16 -21.66 20.78 13.71
C ARG A 16 -20.56 21.83 13.93
N ALA A 17 -19.63 21.48 14.81
CA ALA A 17 -18.36 22.17 14.84
C ALA A 17 -17.90 22.16 13.40
N ALA A 18 -17.82 23.32 12.77
CA ALA A 18 -17.03 23.51 11.59
C ALA A 18 -15.63 23.14 12.05
N ASN A 19 -15.24 21.88 11.83
CA ASN A 19 -13.89 21.43 11.99
C ASN A 19 -13.09 22.35 11.05
N ALA A 20 -12.43 23.34 11.61
CA ALA A 20 -11.32 23.96 10.92
C ALA A 20 -10.46 22.79 10.47
N GLN A 21 -10.36 22.58 9.16
CA GLN A 21 -9.61 21.48 8.57
C GLN A 21 -8.19 21.61 9.10
N GLN A 22 -7.84 20.84 10.12
CA GLN A 22 -6.49 20.78 10.64
C GLN A 22 -5.63 20.26 9.49
N GLY A 23 -4.59 21.03 9.13
CA GLY A 23 -3.69 20.63 8.07
C GLY A 23 -3.03 19.30 8.44
N VAL A 24 -3.23 18.28 7.63
CA VAL A 24 -2.59 16.98 7.77
C VAL A 24 -1.14 17.10 7.31
N THR A 25 -0.19 16.70 8.15
CA THR A 25 1.22 16.64 7.77
C THR A 25 1.57 15.33 7.06
N ARG A 26 2.71 15.29 6.35
CA ARG A 26 3.22 14.06 5.72
C ARG A 26 3.32 12.91 6.72
N GLU A 27 3.85 13.16 7.91
CA GLU A 27 3.98 12.15 8.96
C GLU A 27 2.62 11.61 9.43
N GLN A 28 1.63 12.47 9.57
CA GLN A 28 0.27 12.08 9.93
C GLN A 28 -0.40 11.25 8.83
N ALA A 29 -0.19 11.61 7.56
CA ALA A 29 -0.70 10.84 6.41
C ALA A 29 -0.08 9.44 6.38
N VAL A 30 1.24 9.33 6.56
CA VAL A 30 1.96 8.05 6.65
C VAL A 30 1.46 7.22 7.86
N ALA A 31 1.35 7.82 9.04
CA ALA A 31 0.86 7.13 10.23
C ALA A 31 -0.56 6.58 10.02
N ALA A 32 -1.44 7.35 9.38
CA ALA A 32 -2.80 6.90 9.05
C ALA A 32 -2.80 5.75 8.03
N ALA A 33 -1.98 5.84 6.98
CA ALA A 33 -1.83 4.79 5.97
C ALA A 33 -1.32 3.47 6.58
N LEU A 34 -0.37 3.54 7.51
CA LEU A 34 0.17 2.38 8.22
C LEU A 34 -0.80 1.78 9.24
N ALA A 35 -1.73 2.58 9.79
CA ALA A 35 -2.71 2.13 10.77
C ALA A 35 -3.98 1.55 10.13
N ARG A 36 -4.48 2.15 9.06
CA ARG A 36 -5.78 1.83 8.46
C ARG A 36 -5.83 1.88 6.94
N GLY A 37 -4.70 2.14 6.28
CA GLY A 37 -4.60 2.18 4.82
C GLY A 37 -4.97 0.85 4.17
N PRO A 38 -5.54 0.86 2.96
CA PRO A 38 -6.07 -0.34 2.31
C PRO A 38 -5.02 -1.42 2.08
N ARG A 39 -3.78 -1.04 1.73
CA ARG A 39 -2.67 -1.99 1.51
C ARG A 39 -2.35 -2.77 2.79
N VAL A 40 -2.25 -2.09 3.94
CA VAL A 40 -1.97 -2.73 5.23
C VAL A 40 -3.15 -3.56 5.70
N ALA A 41 -4.38 -3.07 5.51
CA ALA A 41 -5.60 -3.80 5.86
C ALA A 41 -5.74 -5.11 5.09
N LEU A 42 -5.33 -5.16 3.82
CA LEU A 42 -5.33 -6.36 3.00
C LEU A 42 -4.20 -7.34 3.36
N ALA A 43 -3.02 -6.84 3.73
CA ALA A 43 -1.86 -7.67 4.02
C ALA A 43 -1.81 -8.22 5.47
N ALA A 44 -2.44 -7.53 6.43
CA ALA A 44 -2.40 -7.94 7.83
C ALA A 44 -3.06 -9.32 8.10
N PRO A 45 -4.21 -9.69 7.50
CA PRO A 45 -4.83 -10.99 7.70
C PRO A 45 -3.94 -12.16 7.31
N ASP A 46 -3.07 -12.04 6.29
CA ASP A 46 -2.18 -13.12 5.85
C ASP A 46 -1.24 -13.57 6.98
N THR A 47 -0.79 -12.63 7.83
CA THR A 47 0.04 -12.98 8.99
C THR A 47 -0.75 -13.69 10.09
N ALA A 48 -2.04 -13.36 10.25
CA ALA A 48 -2.91 -14.02 11.21
C ALA A 48 -3.24 -15.43 10.75
N VAL A 49 -3.52 -15.63 9.45
CA VAL A 49 -3.72 -16.96 8.85
C VAL A 49 -2.48 -17.83 9.05
N ALA A 50 -1.30 -17.35 8.69
CA ALA A 50 -0.05 -18.10 8.84
C ALA A 50 0.26 -18.46 10.31
N ARG A 51 -0.11 -17.60 11.28
CA ARG A 51 -0.01 -17.92 12.71
C ARG A 51 -1.02 -18.98 13.14
N ALA A 52 -2.26 -18.91 12.64
CA ALA A 52 -3.29 -19.90 12.92
C ALA A 52 -2.87 -21.27 12.35
N ASP A 53 -2.30 -21.31 11.15
CA ASP A 53 -1.77 -22.53 10.54
C ASP A 53 -0.63 -23.15 11.40
N LEU A 54 0.24 -22.29 11.96
CA LEU A 54 1.28 -22.76 12.88
C LEU A 54 0.70 -23.33 14.19
N ILE A 55 -0.36 -22.72 14.74
CA ILE A 55 -1.08 -23.26 15.90
C ILE A 55 -1.69 -24.62 15.53
N GLY A 56 -2.36 -24.71 14.39
CA GLY A 56 -2.94 -25.96 13.87
C GLY A 56 -1.88 -27.04 13.64
N ALA A 57 -0.71 -26.67 13.06
CA ALA A 57 0.39 -27.59 12.83
C ALA A 57 0.98 -28.19 14.13
N ARG A 58 0.88 -27.47 15.24
CA ARG A 58 1.33 -27.92 16.59
C ARG A 58 0.30 -28.79 17.28
N ALA A 59 -0.97 -28.67 16.95
CA ALA A 59 -2.05 -29.42 17.58
C ALA A 59 -1.95 -30.92 17.24
N TYR A 60 -2.31 -31.74 18.21
CA TYR A 60 -2.57 -33.14 17.95
C TYR A 60 -3.95 -33.32 17.35
N GLN A 61 -4.11 -34.38 16.55
CA GLN A 61 -5.42 -34.76 16.01
C GLN A 61 -6.33 -35.21 17.14
N ASN A 62 -7.59 -34.84 17.08
CA ASN A 62 -8.57 -35.29 18.05
C ASN A 62 -8.89 -36.74 17.91
N PRO A 63 -9.11 -37.47 19.02
CA PRO A 63 -9.63 -38.82 18.93
C PRO A 63 -11.06 -38.81 18.37
N VAL A 64 -11.41 -39.88 17.65
CA VAL A 64 -12.76 -40.06 17.10
C VAL A 64 -13.46 -41.13 17.96
N LEU A 65 -14.59 -40.72 18.56
CA LEU A 65 -15.48 -41.65 19.24
C LEU A 65 -16.57 -42.12 18.27
N SER A 66 -16.70 -43.43 18.08
CA SER A 66 -17.74 -44.04 17.29
C SER A 66 -18.56 -44.98 18.16
N ALA A 67 -19.89 -44.89 18.04
CA ALA A 67 -20.80 -45.81 18.67
C ALA A 67 -21.78 -46.34 17.62
N SER A 68 -21.99 -47.64 17.55
CA SER A 68 -22.89 -48.29 16.60
C SER A 68 -23.68 -49.41 17.23
N TYR A 69 -24.82 -49.69 16.63
CA TYR A 69 -25.70 -50.84 16.96
C TYR A 69 -25.84 -51.71 15.72
N SER A 70 -25.75 -53.02 15.91
CA SER A 70 -26.05 -54.02 14.88
C SER A 70 -27.13 -54.99 15.39
N LYS A 71 -27.84 -55.64 14.46
CA LYS A 71 -28.77 -56.73 14.81
C LYS A 71 -28.04 -58.03 15.15
N ASP A 72 -26.85 -58.20 14.60
CA ASP A 72 -26.00 -59.32 14.87
C ASP A 72 -25.23 -59.11 16.17
N VAL A 73 -24.92 -60.21 16.85
CA VAL A 73 -24.22 -60.21 18.12
C VAL A 73 -22.69 -60.07 17.91
N PRO A 74 -22.01 -59.24 18.69
CA PRO A 74 -22.46 -58.33 19.76
C PRO A 74 -23.21 -57.13 19.18
N GLN A 75 -24.29 -56.70 19.87
CA GLN A 75 -25.18 -55.68 19.30
C GLN A 75 -24.68 -54.24 19.47
N TYR A 76 -23.96 -53.94 20.51
CA TYR A 76 -23.47 -52.57 20.81
C TYR A 76 -21.96 -52.53 20.68
N HIS A 77 -21.48 -51.58 19.89
CA HIS A 77 -20.06 -51.34 19.67
C HIS A 77 -19.74 -49.87 20.06
N ALA A 78 -18.71 -49.66 20.84
CA ALA A 78 -18.17 -48.35 21.12
C ALA A 78 -16.65 -48.37 20.94
N THR A 79 -16.11 -47.49 20.10
CA THR A 79 -14.69 -47.43 19.80
C THR A 79 -14.18 -46.01 19.87
N VAL A 80 -12.97 -45.85 20.39
CA VAL A 80 -12.19 -44.63 20.34
C VAL A 80 -11.00 -44.89 19.44
N GLU A 81 -10.91 -44.12 18.35
CA GLU A 81 -9.77 -44.10 17.45
C GLU A 81 -8.86 -42.93 17.79
N LEU A 82 -7.60 -43.20 18.13
CA LEU A 82 -6.57 -42.23 18.43
C LEU A 82 -5.56 -42.19 17.27
N PRO A 83 -5.58 -41.15 16.42
CA PRO A 83 -4.58 -40.95 15.39
C PRO A 83 -3.21 -40.72 16.04
N LEU A 84 -2.20 -41.48 15.62
CA LEU A 84 -0.82 -41.32 16.12
C LEU A 84 -0.05 -40.34 15.21
N ASP A 85 0.49 -39.28 15.77
CA ASP A 85 1.29 -38.35 15.02
C ASP A 85 2.76 -38.82 15.01
N TYR A 86 3.28 -39.19 13.84
CA TYR A 86 4.69 -39.58 13.73
C TYR A 86 5.59 -38.36 14.07
N PRO A 87 6.58 -38.50 15.00
CA PRO A 87 7.45 -37.43 15.39
C PRO A 87 8.16 -36.72 14.21
N TRP A 88 8.58 -37.51 13.20
CA TRP A 88 9.25 -36.94 12.00
C TRP A 88 8.30 -36.24 11.07
N LEU A 89 7.03 -36.62 10.98
CA LEU A 89 6.01 -35.95 10.19
C LEU A 89 5.52 -34.70 10.90
N ARG A 90 5.26 -34.78 12.21
CA ARG A 90 4.88 -33.68 13.04
C ARG A 90 5.93 -32.57 13.02
N GLY A 91 7.22 -32.92 13.18
CA GLY A 91 8.32 -31.99 13.10
C GLY A 91 8.43 -31.28 11.76
N ALA A 92 8.20 -32.00 10.65
CA ALA A 92 8.19 -31.41 9.31
C ALA A 92 6.99 -30.47 9.11
N ARG A 93 5.79 -30.84 9.59
CA ARG A 93 4.58 -30.01 9.55
C ARG A 93 4.76 -28.71 10.31
N ILE A 94 5.28 -28.78 11.54
CA ILE A 94 5.55 -27.59 12.36
C ILE A 94 6.61 -26.69 11.70
N ARG A 95 7.68 -27.28 11.15
CA ARG A 95 8.71 -26.50 10.45
C ARG A 95 8.15 -25.80 9.21
N ALA A 96 7.39 -26.49 8.37
CA ALA A 96 6.78 -25.90 7.20
C ALA A 96 5.87 -24.70 7.57
N ALA A 97 5.03 -24.88 8.59
CA ALA A 97 4.16 -23.79 9.08
C ALA A 97 4.94 -22.64 9.72
N ALA A 98 6.06 -22.92 10.42
CA ALA A 98 6.91 -21.88 11.01
C ALA A 98 7.62 -21.05 9.94
N GLU A 99 8.19 -21.69 8.91
CA GLU A 99 8.80 -20.96 7.78
C GLU A 99 7.75 -20.16 6.99
N ALA A 100 6.56 -20.71 6.77
CA ALA A 100 5.44 -19.99 6.16
C ALA A 100 5.05 -18.74 6.98
N SER A 101 4.99 -18.89 8.31
CA SER A 101 4.70 -17.75 9.20
C SER A 101 5.80 -16.68 9.15
N THR A 102 7.06 -17.08 9.07
CA THR A 102 8.20 -16.15 8.92
C THR A 102 8.12 -15.42 7.58
N SER A 103 7.85 -16.14 6.50
CA SER A 103 7.66 -15.56 5.17
C SER A 103 6.52 -14.55 5.14
N ALA A 104 5.37 -14.89 5.74
CA ALA A 104 4.21 -13.97 5.83
C ALA A 104 4.55 -12.68 6.60
N VAL A 105 5.32 -12.77 7.69
CA VAL A 105 5.75 -11.60 8.46
C VAL A 105 6.68 -10.69 7.66
N LEU A 106 7.66 -11.25 6.95
CA LEU A 106 8.60 -10.45 6.13
C LEU A 106 7.90 -9.81 4.94
N ARG A 107 6.99 -10.54 4.29
CA ARG A 107 6.12 -9.98 3.25
C ARG A 107 5.28 -8.83 3.79
N PHE A 108 4.67 -8.97 4.96
CA PHE A 108 3.90 -7.90 5.59
C PHE A 108 4.76 -6.66 5.91
N ARG A 109 6.01 -6.85 6.34
CA ARG A 109 6.93 -5.72 6.55
C ARG A 109 7.23 -4.98 5.25
N PHE A 110 7.43 -5.71 4.15
CA PHE A 110 7.61 -5.09 2.83
C PHE A 110 6.35 -4.35 2.38
N GLU A 111 5.14 -4.92 2.57
CA GLU A 111 3.88 -4.23 2.26
C GLU A 111 3.67 -2.98 3.10
N ARG A 112 4.11 -2.97 4.35
CA ARG A 112 4.11 -1.75 5.18
C ARG A 112 5.08 -0.68 4.67
N ALA A 113 6.28 -1.07 4.25
CA ALA A 113 7.23 -0.13 3.64
C ALA A 113 6.68 0.46 2.34
N SER A 114 6.02 -0.36 1.52
CA SER A 114 5.33 0.08 0.31
C SER A 114 4.15 1.01 0.60
N ALA A 115 3.35 0.72 1.64
CA ALA A 115 2.25 1.60 2.07
C ALA A 115 2.75 2.98 2.56
N ARG A 116 3.91 3.01 3.20
CA ARG A 116 4.59 4.26 3.55
C ARG A 116 4.98 5.05 2.30
N PHE A 117 5.59 4.39 1.33
CA PHE A 117 5.97 5.01 0.05
C PHE A 117 4.75 5.56 -0.68
N ASP A 118 3.67 4.77 -0.82
CA ASP A 118 2.43 5.21 -1.47
C ASP A 118 1.85 6.48 -0.80
N ALA A 119 1.91 6.56 0.54
CA ALA A 119 1.44 7.72 1.28
C ALA A 119 2.34 8.95 1.07
N GLU A 120 3.66 8.78 1.08
CA GLU A 120 4.63 9.84 0.82
C GLU A 120 4.53 10.36 -0.62
N GLU A 121 4.35 9.47 -1.60
CA GLU A 121 4.16 9.79 -3.01
C GLU A 121 2.84 10.57 -3.23
N ALA A 122 1.72 10.03 -2.75
CA ALA A 122 0.41 10.69 -2.86
C ALA A 122 0.41 12.07 -2.20
N TYR A 123 1.00 12.19 -1.01
CA TYR A 123 1.08 13.46 -0.29
C TYR A 123 1.94 14.49 -1.03
N THR A 124 3.10 14.06 -1.56
CA THR A 124 3.99 14.92 -2.35
C THR A 124 3.32 15.36 -3.65
N GLY A 125 2.62 14.44 -4.34
CA GLY A 125 1.84 14.76 -5.54
C GLY A 125 0.73 15.76 -5.26
N ALA A 126 0.03 15.64 -4.13
CA ALA A 126 -0.99 16.60 -3.71
C ALA A 126 -0.40 17.99 -3.40
N LEU A 127 0.79 18.06 -2.78
CA LEU A 127 1.50 19.33 -2.55
C LEU A 127 1.90 20.00 -3.88
N ALA A 128 2.40 19.24 -4.85
CA ALA A 128 2.75 19.76 -6.16
C ALA A 128 1.52 20.27 -6.91
N ALA A 129 0.44 19.49 -6.94
CA ALA A 129 -0.82 19.91 -7.55
C ALA A 129 -1.41 21.18 -6.89
N ALA A 130 -1.32 21.29 -5.57
CA ALA A 130 -1.73 22.51 -4.86
C ALA A 130 -0.86 23.73 -5.22
N ALA A 131 0.46 23.53 -5.40
CA ALA A 131 1.37 24.59 -5.84
C ALA A 131 1.07 25.05 -7.28
N HIS A 132 0.82 24.10 -8.21
CA HIS A 132 0.37 24.42 -9.56
C HIS A 132 -0.95 25.17 -9.59
N ALA A 133 -1.95 24.73 -8.80
CA ALA A 133 -3.24 25.40 -8.71
C ALA A 133 -3.13 26.82 -8.10
N LEU A 134 -2.19 27.05 -7.20
CA LEU A 134 -1.92 28.39 -6.68
C LEU A 134 -1.29 29.31 -7.75
N LEU A 135 -0.28 28.78 -8.48
CA LEU A 135 0.40 29.48 -9.57
C LEU A 135 -0.58 29.87 -10.67
N SER A 136 -1.36 28.92 -11.19
CA SER A 136 -2.28 29.14 -12.30
C SER A 136 -3.41 30.11 -11.93
N ARG A 137 -3.92 30.07 -10.71
CA ARG A 137 -4.88 31.08 -10.22
C ARG A 137 -4.28 32.49 -10.12
N HIS A 138 -3.00 32.60 -9.76
CA HIS A 138 -2.30 33.90 -9.74
C HIS A 138 -2.11 34.40 -11.16
N THR A 139 -1.58 33.58 -12.06
CA THR A 139 -1.32 33.95 -13.45
C THR A 139 -2.61 34.29 -14.22
N ALA A 140 -3.73 33.62 -13.94
CA ALA A 140 -5.03 33.97 -14.53
C ALA A 140 -5.50 35.40 -14.10
N ARG A 141 -5.32 35.77 -12.83
CA ARG A 141 -5.63 37.12 -12.35
C ARG A 141 -4.74 38.19 -12.97
N ASP A 142 -3.45 37.87 -13.16
CA ASP A 142 -2.50 38.77 -13.81
C ASP A 142 -2.86 38.98 -15.29
N ALA A 143 -3.24 37.89 -15.98
CA ALA A 143 -3.71 37.98 -17.37
C ALA A 143 -5.00 38.80 -17.52
N ASP A 144 -5.95 38.68 -16.61
CA ASP A 144 -7.14 39.50 -16.53
C ASP A 144 -6.77 41.01 -16.33
N SER A 145 -5.78 41.29 -15.52
CA SER A 145 -5.29 42.63 -15.31
C SER A 145 -4.60 43.22 -16.54
N LEU A 146 -3.83 42.37 -17.24
CA LEU A 146 -3.18 42.75 -18.49
C LEU A 146 -4.21 43.01 -19.60
N LEU A 147 -5.28 42.21 -19.69
CA LEU A 147 -6.40 42.42 -20.61
C LEU A 147 -7.07 43.75 -20.37
N ARG A 148 -7.38 44.11 -19.11
CA ARG A 148 -7.94 45.42 -18.77
C ARG A 148 -7.01 46.57 -19.17
N MET A 149 -5.71 46.40 -18.96
CA MET A 149 -4.71 47.40 -19.39
C MET A 149 -4.68 47.54 -20.91
N ALA A 150 -4.72 46.45 -21.69
CA ALA A 150 -4.74 46.49 -23.14
C ALA A 150 -6.00 47.19 -23.69
N VAL A 151 -7.17 46.97 -23.07
CA VAL A 151 -8.42 47.67 -23.43
C VAL A 151 -8.31 49.15 -23.18
N LEU A 152 -7.85 49.57 -22.00
CA LEU A 152 -7.68 51.02 -21.67
C LEU A 152 -6.69 51.71 -22.59
N ARG A 153 -5.58 51.06 -22.93
CA ARG A 153 -4.60 51.63 -23.87
C ARG A 153 -5.15 51.76 -25.29
N ARG A 154 -5.96 50.78 -25.71
CA ARG A 154 -6.66 50.88 -27.02
C ARG A 154 -7.62 52.08 -27.03
N GLU A 155 -8.39 52.31 -25.96
CA GLU A 155 -9.29 53.47 -25.82
C GLU A 155 -8.53 54.79 -25.84
N ALA A 156 -7.30 54.82 -25.30
CA ALA A 156 -6.40 55.98 -25.38
C ALA A 156 -5.70 56.13 -26.75
N GLY A 157 -5.80 55.15 -27.65
CA GLY A 157 -5.12 55.13 -28.95
C GLY A 157 -3.68 54.60 -28.91
N ASP A 158 -3.23 54.06 -27.79
CA ASP A 158 -1.85 53.58 -27.56
C ASP A 158 -1.64 52.08 -27.79
N ALA A 159 -2.72 51.30 -28.10
CA ALA A 159 -2.66 49.91 -28.40
C ALA A 159 -3.57 49.54 -29.59
N SER A 160 -3.24 48.44 -30.29
CA SER A 160 -3.99 47.94 -31.40
C SER A 160 -5.17 47.04 -30.96
N GLU A 161 -6.18 46.87 -31.84
CA GLU A 161 -7.22 45.86 -31.66
C GLU A 161 -6.63 44.44 -31.53
N LEU A 162 -5.54 44.17 -32.29
CA LEU A 162 -4.83 42.88 -32.20
C LEU A 162 -4.30 42.63 -30.77
N ASP A 163 -3.77 43.65 -30.06
CA ASP A 163 -3.29 43.50 -28.70
C ASP A 163 -4.42 43.10 -27.75
N VAL A 164 -5.61 43.72 -27.90
CA VAL A 164 -6.78 43.33 -27.09
C VAL A 164 -7.21 41.89 -27.36
N GLN A 165 -7.25 41.49 -28.63
CA GLN A 165 -7.61 40.12 -28.96
C GLN A 165 -6.59 39.07 -28.46
N LEU A 166 -5.28 39.36 -28.54
CA LEU A 166 -4.22 38.52 -27.98
C LEU A 166 -4.34 38.41 -26.43
N ALA A 167 -4.57 39.53 -25.74
CA ALA A 167 -4.79 39.52 -24.31
C ALA A 167 -6.06 38.73 -23.91
N THR A 168 -7.15 38.87 -24.70
CA THR A 168 -8.40 38.12 -24.48
C THR A 168 -8.18 36.61 -24.58
N VAL A 169 -7.51 36.16 -25.64
CA VAL A 169 -7.21 34.72 -25.84
C VAL A 169 -6.33 34.21 -24.71
N ASN A 170 -5.28 34.97 -24.35
CA ASN A 170 -4.37 34.57 -23.26
C ASN A 170 -5.10 34.50 -21.90
N ALA A 171 -5.93 35.45 -21.55
CA ALA A 171 -6.70 35.45 -20.31
C ALA A 171 -7.67 34.24 -20.25
N GLY A 172 -8.35 33.95 -21.36
CA GLY A 172 -9.25 32.79 -21.46
C GLY A 172 -8.52 31.45 -21.29
N GLN A 173 -7.35 31.31 -21.93
CA GLN A 173 -6.52 30.09 -21.77
C GLN A 173 -6.07 29.90 -20.32
N LEU A 174 -5.53 30.94 -19.68
CA LEU A 174 -5.05 30.87 -18.31
C LEU A 174 -6.18 30.65 -17.28
N ALA A 175 -7.39 31.12 -17.55
CA ALA A 175 -8.56 30.82 -16.75
C ALA A 175 -8.92 29.31 -16.83
N ASN A 176 -8.84 28.73 -18.02
CA ASN A 176 -9.05 27.29 -18.21
C ASN A 176 -7.95 26.45 -17.51
N ASP A 177 -6.68 26.85 -17.63
CA ASP A 177 -5.57 26.20 -16.94
C ASP A 177 -5.78 26.25 -15.41
N ALA A 178 -6.20 27.39 -14.86
CA ALA A 178 -6.49 27.53 -13.42
C ALA A 178 -7.64 26.63 -12.95
N ALA A 179 -8.66 26.42 -13.79
CA ALA A 179 -9.74 25.49 -13.49
C ALA A 179 -9.25 24.04 -13.49
N ALA A 180 -8.45 23.65 -14.49
CA ALA A 180 -7.87 22.32 -14.60
C ALA A 180 -6.95 22.00 -13.42
N ASP A 181 -6.03 22.89 -13.06
CA ASP A 181 -5.11 22.70 -11.95
C ASP A 181 -5.85 22.66 -10.60
N SER A 182 -6.93 23.45 -10.45
CA SER A 182 -7.76 23.37 -9.25
C SER A 182 -8.45 22.01 -9.11
N ALA A 183 -8.91 21.42 -10.21
CA ALA A 183 -9.46 20.07 -10.21
C ALA A 183 -8.38 19.03 -9.90
N ALA A 184 -7.17 19.17 -10.44
CA ALA A 184 -6.04 18.31 -10.14
C ALA A 184 -5.63 18.36 -8.66
N ALA A 185 -5.65 19.54 -8.05
CA ALA A 185 -5.38 19.70 -6.61
C ALA A 185 -6.42 18.98 -5.74
N ILE A 186 -7.70 19.05 -6.11
CA ILE A 186 -8.76 18.29 -5.44
C ILE A 186 -8.52 16.78 -5.59
N ALA A 187 -8.23 16.31 -6.81
CA ALA A 187 -7.93 14.90 -7.06
C ALA A 187 -6.73 14.41 -6.23
N GLY A 188 -5.68 15.22 -6.08
CA GLY A 188 -4.54 14.92 -5.21
C GLY A 188 -4.94 14.77 -3.75
N LEU A 189 -5.80 15.64 -3.21
CA LEU A 189 -6.31 15.52 -1.84
C LEU A 189 -7.12 14.23 -1.64
N LEU A 190 -7.98 13.86 -2.60
CA LEU A 190 -8.77 12.64 -2.56
C LEU A 190 -7.87 11.39 -2.60
N GLU A 191 -6.78 11.43 -3.37
CA GLU A 191 -5.81 10.34 -3.40
C GLU A 191 -5.09 10.17 -2.05
N VAL A 192 -4.68 11.26 -1.39
CA VAL A 192 -4.14 11.21 -0.02
C VAL A 192 -5.16 10.59 0.95
N GLN A 193 -6.43 11.01 0.90
CA GLN A 193 -7.49 10.44 1.72
C GLN A 193 -7.65 8.94 1.47
N ARG A 194 -7.63 8.52 0.20
CA ARG A 194 -7.72 7.11 -0.20
C ARG A 194 -6.61 6.26 0.42
N VAL A 195 -5.37 6.73 0.32
CA VAL A 195 -4.20 6.02 0.88
C VAL A 195 -4.24 5.99 2.41
N MET A 196 -4.76 7.05 3.05
CA MET A 196 -5.00 7.11 4.50
C MET A 196 -6.15 6.20 4.97
N GLY A 197 -6.92 5.58 4.07
CA GLY A 197 -8.12 4.80 4.40
C GLY A 197 -9.31 5.67 4.84
N LEU A 198 -9.39 6.89 4.35
CA LEU A 198 -10.52 7.81 4.54
C LEU A 198 -11.46 7.77 3.32
N PRO A 199 -12.73 8.17 3.47
CA PRO A 199 -13.62 8.40 2.33
C PRO A 199 -12.99 9.41 1.36
N SER A 200 -13.08 9.13 0.06
CA SER A 200 -12.42 9.92 -1.00
C SER A 200 -13.40 10.44 -2.06
N ASP A 201 -14.65 10.65 -1.66
CA ASP A 201 -15.71 11.25 -2.47
C ASP A 201 -15.70 12.78 -2.41
N GLN A 202 -15.25 13.35 -1.29
CA GLN A 202 -15.12 14.79 -1.06
C GLN A 202 -13.84 15.13 -0.27
N PRO A 203 -13.23 16.31 -0.50
CA PRO A 203 -12.07 16.75 0.26
C PRO A 203 -12.46 17.01 1.73
N GLN A 204 -11.86 16.26 2.66
CA GLN A 204 -12.09 16.40 4.11
C GLN A 204 -10.83 16.88 4.84
N ILE A 205 -9.68 16.88 4.17
CA ILE A 205 -8.37 17.25 4.72
C ILE A 205 -7.85 18.49 4.00
N ALA A 206 -6.94 19.20 4.66
CA ALA A 206 -6.05 20.19 4.06
C ALA A 206 -4.60 19.73 4.24
N LEU A 207 -3.69 20.18 3.38
CA LEU A 207 -2.26 19.88 3.51
C LEU A 207 -1.64 20.86 4.52
N GLY A 208 -0.86 20.33 5.47
CA GLY A 208 -0.21 21.12 6.51
C GLY A 208 1.22 21.54 6.17
N ASP A 209 1.85 20.87 5.20
CA ASP A 209 3.23 21.09 4.81
C ASP A 209 3.32 21.92 3.52
N SER A 210 4.53 22.38 3.22
CA SER A 210 4.89 23.00 1.94
C SER A 210 5.87 22.12 1.17
N LEU A 211 5.92 22.28 -0.16
CA LEU A 211 6.84 21.56 -1.02
C LEU A 211 8.26 22.13 -0.86
N VAL A 212 9.11 21.42 -0.15
CA VAL A 212 10.51 21.77 0.11
C VAL A 212 11.45 20.68 -0.42
N PRO A 213 12.73 20.99 -0.70
CA PRO A 213 13.68 19.96 -1.07
C PRO A 213 13.81 18.90 0.00
N PRO A 214 14.04 17.64 -0.38
CA PRO A 214 14.34 16.60 0.59
C PRO A 214 15.64 16.91 1.35
N PRO A 215 15.80 16.40 2.59
CA PRO A 215 17.05 16.52 3.33
C PRO A 215 18.21 15.85 2.57
N ALA A 216 19.42 16.38 2.76
CA ALA A 216 20.60 15.87 2.08
C ALA A 216 21.10 14.50 2.60
N ASP A 217 20.49 13.96 3.63
CA ASP A 217 20.91 12.72 4.28
C ASP A 217 20.63 11.52 3.37
N THR A 218 21.70 10.94 2.84
CA THR A 218 21.63 9.68 2.09
C THR A 218 21.40 8.53 3.07
N VAL A 219 20.25 7.86 2.95
CA VAL A 219 19.98 6.62 3.71
C VAL A 219 21.00 5.57 3.32
N ALA A 220 21.87 5.19 4.26
CA ALA A 220 22.83 4.11 4.07
C ALA A 220 22.10 2.77 4.04
N LEU A 221 22.55 1.85 3.16
CA LEU A 221 22.09 0.47 3.17
C LEU A 221 22.58 -0.19 4.48
N ALA A 222 21.67 -0.50 5.38
CA ALA A 222 21.94 -1.21 6.61
C ALA A 222 21.43 -2.66 6.47
N GLY A 223 22.18 -3.53 5.81
CA GLY A 223 21.82 -4.94 5.69
C GLY A 223 21.05 -5.31 4.42
N GLN A 224 20.43 -6.49 4.42
CA GLN A 224 19.66 -7.02 3.31
C GLN A 224 18.31 -6.29 3.17
N THR A 225 17.91 -6.00 1.94
CA THR A 225 16.62 -5.33 1.67
C THR A 225 15.43 -6.23 2.03
N LEU A 226 14.32 -5.62 2.46
CA LEU A 226 13.08 -6.37 2.79
C LEU A 226 12.56 -7.17 1.62
N GLN A 227 12.73 -6.69 0.39
CA GLN A 227 12.33 -7.41 -0.83
C GLN A 227 13.06 -8.74 -0.93
N VAL A 228 14.39 -8.73 -0.81
CA VAL A 228 15.21 -9.95 -0.88
C VAL A 228 14.96 -10.85 0.33
N ALA A 229 14.88 -10.28 1.55
CA ALA A 229 14.60 -11.04 2.76
C ALA A 229 13.25 -11.78 2.70
N SER A 230 12.22 -11.14 2.14
CA SER A 230 10.90 -11.78 1.97
C SER A 230 10.94 -12.92 0.94
N ALA A 231 11.68 -12.75 -0.16
CA ALA A 231 11.86 -13.79 -1.18
C ALA A 231 12.67 -15.00 -0.66
N GLU A 232 13.72 -14.76 0.12
CA GLU A 232 14.48 -15.83 0.79
C GLU A 232 13.63 -16.59 1.81
N ALA A 233 12.78 -15.92 2.55
CA ALA A 233 11.87 -16.58 3.46
C ALA A 233 10.79 -17.40 2.72
N ALA A 234 10.34 -16.93 1.56
CA ALA A 234 9.43 -17.69 0.71
C ALA A 234 10.09 -18.96 0.15
N GLU A 235 11.36 -18.88 -0.28
CA GLU A 235 12.14 -20.06 -0.70
C GLU A 235 12.28 -21.07 0.44
N ARG A 236 12.71 -20.65 1.65
CA ARG A 236 12.79 -21.53 2.81
C ARG A 236 11.45 -22.19 3.16
N SER A 237 10.37 -21.42 3.04
CA SER A 237 9.02 -21.96 3.25
C SER A 237 8.65 -23.04 2.23
N ALA A 238 8.96 -22.81 0.95
CA ALA A 238 8.74 -23.79 -0.12
C ALA A 238 9.62 -25.04 0.04
N GLU A 239 10.87 -24.90 0.46
CA GLU A 239 11.76 -26.04 0.80
C GLU A 239 11.21 -26.89 1.95
N ALA A 240 10.73 -26.22 3.01
CA ALA A 240 10.10 -26.90 4.14
C ALA A 240 8.81 -27.61 3.72
N GLY A 241 8.03 -27.01 2.81
CA GLY A 241 6.85 -27.62 2.19
C GLY A 241 7.19 -28.88 1.39
N LEU A 242 8.25 -28.86 0.59
CA LEU A 242 8.73 -30.03 -0.13
C LEU A 242 9.20 -31.12 0.83
N ALA A 243 9.92 -30.76 1.88
CA ALA A 243 10.35 -31.72 2.90
C ALA A 243 9.16 -32.37 3.63
N LEU A 244 8.09 -31.62 3.88
CA LEU A 244 6.84 -32.16 4.42
C LEU A 244 6.16 -33.09 3.43
N ALA A 245 6.00 -32.71 2.16
CA ALA A 245 5.37 -33.52 1.11
C ALA A 245 6.07 -34.88 0.94
N ARG A 246 7.42 -34.91 0.99
CA ARG A 246 8.22 -36.13 0.93
C ARG A 246 8.02 -37.06 2.14
N ARG A 247 7.77 -36.47 3.33
CA ARG A 247 7.56 -37.25 4.58
C ARG A 247 6.12 -37.74 4.75
N SER A 248 5.18 -37.12 4.07
CA SER A 248 3.75 -37.47 4.12
C SER A 248 3.35 -38.61 3.17
N VAL A 249 4.29 -39.39 2.68
CA VAL A 249 4.00 -40.61 1.88
C VAL A 249 3.27 -41.64 2.73
N LEU A 250 3.64 -41.78 4.00
CA LEU A 250 2.97 -42.67 4.94
C LEU A 250 1.92 -41.87 5.73
N ALA A 251 0.67 -42.32 5.64
CA ALA A 251 -0.38 -41.78 6.50
C ALA A 251 -0.14 -42.12 7.96
N ALA A 252 -0.60 -41.29 8.87
CA ALA A 252 -0.48 -41.53 10.30
C ALA A 252 -1.21 -42.81 10.70
N PRO A 253 -0.60 -43.71 11.51
CA PRO A 253 -1.31 -44.89 12.05
C PRO A 253 -2.36 -44.45 13.06
N SER A 254 -3.37 -45.24 13.30
CA SER A 254 -4.31 -45.06 14.39
C SER A 254 -4.37 -46.23 15.32
N LEU A 255 -4.52 -45.95 16.61
CA LEU A 255 -4.85 -46.95 17.63
C LEU A 255 -6.35 -46.91 17.90
N THR A 256 -6.97 -48.07 17.89
CA THR A 256 -8.40 -48.20 18.22
C THR A 256 -8.53 -48.95 19.53
N PHE A 257 -9.28 -48.36 20.45
CA PHE A 257 -9.67 -48.97 21.72
C PHE A 257 -11.18 -49.01 21.74
N GLY A 258 -11.75 -50.14 22.09
CA GLY A 258 -13.19 -50.27 22.11
C GLY A 258 -13.70 -51.35 23.03
N PHE A 259 -14.98 -51.43 23.08
CA PHE A 259 -15.67 -52.55 23.70
C PHE A 259 -16.94 -52.88 22.93
N ASP A 260 -17.24 -54.15 22.92
CA ASP A 260 -18.46 -54.72 22.38
C ASP A 260 -19.25 -55.31 23.54
N THR A 261 -20.56 -55.18 23.52
CA THR A 261 -21.39 -55.67 24.61
C THR A 261 -22.73 -56.24 24.10
N HIS A 262 -23.33 -57.03 24.94
CA HIS A 262 -24.65 -57.66 24.76
C HIS A 262 -24.65 -58.76 23.72
N ASP A 263 -24.16 -59.95 24.14
CA ASP A 263 -24.37 -61.20 23.46
C ASP A 263 -25.52 -61.96 24.16
N PRO A 264 -26.77 -61.96 23.63
CA PRO A 264 -27.90 -62.65 24.25
C PRO A 264 -27.88 -64.16 23.93
N THR A 265 -26.89 -64.72 23.26
CA THR A 265 -26.84 -66.14 22.89
C THR A 265 -26.67 -66.99 24.13
N PRO A 266 -27.46 -68.10 24.30
CA PRO A 266 -27.29 -69.01 25.42
C PRO A 266 -25.89 -69.70 25.37
N GLY A 267 -25.08 -69.37 26.42
CA GLY A 267 -23.71 -69.87 26.50
C GLY A 267 -22.66 -68.87 25.94
N GLY A 268 -23.11 -67.73 25.38
CA GLY A 268 -22.23 -66.62 24.99
C GLY A 268 -21.68 -65.85 26.19
N GLU A 269 -20.54 -65.19 26.04
CA GLU A 269 -19.97 -64.36 27.05
C GLU A 269 -20.85 -63.11 27.25
N THR A 270 -21.51 -63.04 28.39
CA THR A 270 -22.28 -61.85 28.80
C THR A 270 -21.34 -60.90 29.48
N GLY A 271 -20.99 -59.83 28.81
CA GLY A 271 -20.10 -58.85 29.39
C GLY A 271 -19.57 -57.82 28.40
N ILE A 272 -18.60 -57.05 28.82
CA ILE A 272 -17.85 -56.10 28.00
C ILE A 272 -16.66 -56.86 27.39
N LEU A 273 -16.65 -56.95 26.05
CA LEU A 273 -15.56 -57.53 25.27
C LEU A 273 -14.63 -56.44 24.80
N PRO A 274 -13.39 -56.31 25.35
CA PRO A 274 -12.47 -55.25 24.94
C PRO A 274 -11.96 -55.50 23.51
N THR A 275 -11.94 -54.44 22.72
CA THR A 275 -11.44 -54.49 21.34
C THR A 275 -10.19 -53.59 21.24
N PHE A 276 -9.12 -54.09 20.69
CA PHE A 276 -7.90 -53.34 20.42
C PHE A 276 -7.54 -53.50 18.95
N GLY A 277 -7.22 -52.37 18.31
CA GLY A 277 -6.87 -52.33 16.89
C GLY A 277 -5.69 -51.39 16.63
N LEU A 278 -4.92 -51.71 15.60
CA LEU A 278 -3.91 -50.87 14.99
C LEU A 278 -4.20 -50.77 13.49
N ALA A 279 -4.53 -49.60 13.02
CA ALA A 279 -4.70 -49.35 11.59
C ALA A 279 -3.43 -48.74 11.01
N LEU A 280 -2.91 -49.33 9.97
CA LEU A 280 -1.74 -48.89 9.22
C LEU A 280 -2.14 -48.73 7.76
N THR A 281 -1.93 -47.57 7.19
CA THR A 281 -2.17 -47.32 5.76
C THR A 281 -0.89 -47.56 4.97
N PHE A 282 -0.91 -48.57 4.07
CA PHE A 282 0.21 -48.83 3.17
C PHE A 282 -0.04 -48.18 1.80
N PRO A 283 0.91 -47.33 1.31
CA PRO A 283 0.79 -46.69 0.00
C PRO A 283 1.11 -47.73 -1.11
N LEU A 284 0.13 -48.50 -1.55
CA LEU A 284 0.31 -49.49 -2.62
C LEU A 284 0.19 -48.88 -4.01
N PHE A 285 -0.67 -47.83 -4.16
CA PHE A 285 -1.00 -47.21 -5.45
C PHE A 285 -0.64 -45.75 -5.51
N ASN A 286 -0.61 -45.05 -4.38
CA ASN A 286 -0.34 -43.62 -4.31
C ASN A 286 0.81 -43.34 -3.34
N PHE A 287 1.97 -43.00 -3.88
CA PHE A 287 3.18 -42.64 -3.14
C PHE A 287 3.31 -41.11 -2.97
N ASN A 288 2.22 -40.35 -2.97
CA ASN A 288 2.17 -38.92 -2.86
C ASN A 288 2.94 -38.17 -3.99
N GLY A 289 3.16 -38.85 -5.14
CA GLY A 289 3.99 -38.33 -6.22
C GLY A 289 3.51 -36.98 -6.76
N GLY A 290 2.19 -36.80 -6.89
CA GLY A 290 1.61 -35.51 -7.34
C GLY A 290 1.90 -34.34 -6.39
N ALA A 291 1.70 -34.53 -5.07
CA ALA A 291 2.00 -33.49 -4.07
C ALA A 291 3.51 -33.21 -3.97
N ILE A 292 4.37 -34.24 -4.10
CA ILE A 292 5.83 -34.04 -4.13
C ILE A 292 6.24 -33.24 -5.37
N ALA A 293 5.70 -33.57 -6.55
CA ALA A 293 6.01 -32.83 -7.79
C ALA A 293 5.52 -31.39 -7.72
N ALA A 294 4.31 -31.15 -7.19
CA ALA A 294 3.79 -29.79 -6.99
C ALA A 294 4.65 -28.98 -6.00
N ALA A 295 5.06 -29.58 -4.88
CA ALA A 295 5.93 -28.93 -3.91
C ALA A 295 7.35 -28.69 -4.45
N ALA A 296 7.88 -29.58 -5.30
CA ALA A 296 9.16 -29.38 -5.99
C ALA A 296 9.07 -28.21 -6.97
N ALA A 297 8.02 -28.14 -7.78
CA ALA A 297 7.78 -27.00 -8.69
C ALA A 297 7.60 -25.69 -7.93
N ALA A 298 6.91 -25.70 -6.78
CA ALA A 298 6.77 -24.52 -5.93
C ALA A 298 8.12 -24.06 -5.38
N ARG A 299 9.01 -24.97 -4.96
CA ARG A 299 10.37 -24.66 -4.53
C ARG A 299 11.20 -24.06 -5.67
N ASP A 300 11.16 -24.68 -6.86
CA ASP A 300 11.91 -24.20 -8.03
C ASP A 300 11.44 -22.80 -8.45
N ARG A 301 10.14 -22.55 -8.38
CA ARG A 301 9.56 -21.22 -8.59
C ARG A 301 10.05 -20.21 -7.55
N ALA A 302 10.01 -20.52 -6.27
CA ALA A 302 10.47 -19.63 -5.21
C ALA A 302 11.97 -19.31 -5.33
N ALA A 303 12.80 -20.29 -5.72
CA ALA A 303 14.22 -20.08 -6.00
C ALA A 303 14.45 -19.13 -7.19
N ALA A 304 13.67 -19.27 -8.27
CA ALA A 304 13.73 -18.35 -9.40
C ALA A 304 13.26 -16.94 -9.02
N GLU A 305 12.18 -16.82 -8.24
CA GLU A 305 11.68 -15.55 -7.71
C GLU A 305 12.72 -14.84 -6.83
N LEU A 306 13.51 -15.57 -6.02
CA LEU A 306 14.61 -15.02 -5.26
C LEU A 306 15.71 -14.46 -6.14
N VAL A 307 16.10 -15.15 -7.21
CA VAL A 307 17.11 -14.65 -8.17
C VAL A 307 16.64 -13.34 -8.80
N VAL A 308 15.38 -13.29 -9.22
CA VAL A 308 14.76 -12.07 -9.79
C VAL A 308 14.73 -10.96 -8.74
N ALA A 309 14.28 -11.25 -7.51
CA ALA A 309 14.19 -10.27 -6.43
C ALA A 309 15.56 -9.63 -6.10
N ARG A 310 16.64 -10.40 -6.12
CA ARG A 310 18.00 -9.86 -5.93
C ARG A 310 18.39 -8.91 -7.05
N GLN A 311 18.19 -9.30 -8.31
CA GLN A 311 18.51 -8.47 -9.47
C GLN A 311 17.68 -7.18 -9.50
N GLU A 312 16.39 -7.28 -9.23
CA GLU A 312 15.47 -6.14 -9.17
C GLU A 312 15.80 -5.20 -8.01
N SER A 313 16.14 -5.75 -6.84
CA SER A 313 16.52 -4.96 -5.66
C SER A 313 17.76 -4.11 -5.96
N ASP A 314 18.83 -4.71 -6.50
CA ASP A 314 20.06 -3.99 -6.84
C ASP A 314 19.81 -2.91 -7.90
N ALA A 315 19.04 -3.25 -8.94
CA ALA A 315 18.67 -2.31 -10.00
C ALA A 315 17.78 -1.16 -9.48
N SER A 316 16.83 -1.46 -8.59
CA SER A 316 15.90 -0.47 -8.03
C SER A 316 16.61 0.52 -7.10
N VAL A 317 17.50 0.03 -6.22
CA VAL A 317 18.34 0.88 -5.36
C VAL A 317 19.24 1.80 -6.22
N ALA A 318 19.91 1.23 -7.23
CA ALA A 318 20.80 2.01 -8.11
C ALA A 318 20.02 3.05 -8.93
N ARG A 319 18.80 2.72 -9.39
CA ARG A 319 17.92 3.64 -10.10
C ARG A 319 17.43 4.75 -9.17
N ALA A 320 16.85 4.42 -8.03
CA ALA A 320 16.32 5.40 -7.09
C ALA A 320 17.37 6.42 -6.63
N ARG A 321 18.61 5.97 -6.39
CA ARG A 321 19.72 6.87 -6.05
C ARG A 321 20.11 7.82 -7.20
N ARG A 322 20.12 7.33 -8.45
CA ARG A 322 20.38 8.18 -9.62
C ARG A 322 19.28 9.20 -9.83
N ASP A 323 18.03 8.76 -9.72
CA ASP A 323 16.86 9.61 -9.89
C ASP A 323 16.84 10.72 -8.83
N LEU A 324 17.16 10.40 -7.57
CA LEU A 324 17.32 11.38 -6.50
C LEU A 324 18.40 12.40 -6.80
N ALA A 325 19.61 11.95 -7.20
CA ALA A 325 20.73 12.84 -7.52
C ALA A 325 20.38 13.80 -8.67
N VAL A 326 19.75 13.28 -9.73
CA VAL A 326 19.33 14.08 -10.89
C VAL A 326 18.22 15.07 -10.49
N ALA A 327 17.21 14.63 -9.77
CA ALA A 327 16.07 15.48 -9.38
C ALA A 327 16.52 16.62 -8.45
N VAL A 328 17.40 16.34 -7.48
CA VAL A 328 17.96 17.38 -6.59
C VAL A 328 18.77 18.41 -7.38
N GLN A 329 19.61 17.96 -8.34
CA GLN A 329 20.38 18.91 -9.19
C GLN A 329 19.47 19.74 -10.09
N ARG A 330 18.39 19.19 -10.62
CA ARG A 330 17.42 19.92 -11.43
C ARG A 330 16.69 20.96 -10.59
N ALA A 331 16.17 20.58 -9.43
CA ALA A 331 15.51 21.49 -8.51
C ALA A 331 16.41 22.67 -8.06
N GLN A 332 17.71 22.41 -7.86
CA GLN A 332 18.68 23.48 -7.54
C GLN A 332 18.89 24.46 -8.70
N ARG A 333 19.00 23.96 -9.94
CA ARG A 333 19.12 24.83 -11.13
C ARG A 333 17.85 25.65 -11.37
N ASP A 334 16.68 25.02 -11.26
CA ASP A 334 15.41 25.67 -11.51
C ASP A 334 15.11 26.78 -10.49
N ARG A 335 15.55 26.65 -9.23
CA ARG A 335 15.50 27.76 -8.26
C ARG A 335 16.21 29.01 -8.72
N GLN A 336 17.36 28.87 -9.39
CA GLN A 336 18.12 29.99 -9.92
C GLN A 336 17.43 30.59 -11.16
N LEU A 337 16.89 29.72 -12.02
CA LEU A 337 16.16 30.14 -13.22
C LEU A 337 14.89 30.88 -12.88
N VAL A 338 14.10 30.42 -11.90
CA VAL A 338 12.87 31.08 -11.43
C VAL A 338 13.16 32.51 -11.01
N ALA A 339 14.17 32.79 -10.20
CA ALA A 339 14.51 34.11 -9.75
C ALA A 339 14.89 35.07 -10.92
N SER A 340 15.41 34.57 -12.01
CA SER A 340 15.72 35.33 -13.20
C SER A 340 14.50 35.55 -14.09
N ALA A 341 13.70 34.49 -14.31
CA ALA A 341 12.50 34.54 -15.12
C ALA A 341 11.43 35.49 -14.53
N ASP A 342 11.26 35.42 -13.21
CA ASP A 342 10.34 36.32 -12.49
C ASP A 342 10.73 37.78 -12.65
N ARG A 343 12.03 38.10 -12.52
CA ARG A 343 12.52 39.47 -12.76
C ARG A 343 12.30 39.94 -14.20
N VAL A 344 12.54 39.06 -15.20
CA VAL A 344 12.31 39.37 -16.61
C VAL A 344 10.82 39.64 -16.86
N ALA A 345 9.93 38.84 -16.28
CA ALA A 345 8.48 39.04 -16.39
C ALA A 345 8.03 40.33 -15.77
N ALA A 346 8.52 40.69 -14.57
CA ALA A 346 8.21 41.97 -13.91
C ALA A 346 8.73 43.17 -14.71
N MET A 347 9.98 43.12 -15.19
CA MET A 347 10.57 44.20 -16.02
C MET A 347 9.81 44.39 -17.34
N SER A 348 9.40 43.30 -18.00
CA SER A 348 8.64 43.36 -19.27
C SER A 348 7.26 43.97 -19.08
N LEU A 349 6.59 43.69 -17.96
CA LEU A 349 5.31 44.28 -17.61
C LEU A 349 5.42 45.76 -17.36
N THR A 350 6.46 46.23 -16.63
CA THR A 350 6.73 47.65 -16.41
C THR A 350 7.02 48.36 -17.74
N ALA A 351 7.88 47.82 -18.58
CA ALA A 351 8.21 48.38 -19.88
C ALA A 351 6.99 48.44 -20.83
N TYR A 352 6.06 47.50 -20.73
CA TYR A 352 4.79 47.58 -21.46
C TYR A 352 3.90 48.67 -20.94
N ALA A 353 3.80 48.85 -19.63
CA ALA A 353 3.02 49.95 -19.06
C ALA A 353 3.55 51.33 -19.50
N GLU A 354 4.86 51.45 -19.69
CA GLU A 354 5.54 52.66 -20.18
C GLU A 354 5.51 52.81 -21.73
N GLY A 355 4.98 51.81 -22.43
CA GLY A 355 4.92 51.80 -23.90
C GLY A 355 6.25 51.42 -24.60
N ALA A 356 7.25 50.95 -23.86
CA ALA A 356 8.59 50.68 -24.38
C ALA A 356 8.69 49.29 -25.09
N VAL A 357 7.76 48.33 -24.80
CA VAL A 357 7.72 47.03 -25.42
C VAL A 357 6.32 46.65 -25.89
N ALA A 358 6.22 45.76 -26.89
CA ALA A 358 4.94 45.26 -27.40
C ALA A 358 4.37 44.18 -26.51
N LEU A 359 3.03 44.01 -26.47
CA LEU A 359 2.33 42.98 -25.70
C LEU A 359 2.85 41.56 -25.90
N PRO A 360 3.15 41.08 -27.12
CA PRO A 360 3.69 39.72 -27.31
C PRO A 360 4.96 39.42 -26.50
N SER A 361 5.84 40.40 -26.32
CA SER A 361 7.05 40.26 -25.51
C SER A 361 6.75 40.03 -24.02
N VAL A 362 5.71 40.70 -23.51
CA VAL A 362 5.24 40.51 -22.13
C VAL A 362 4.64 39.15 -21.95
N LEU A 363 3.76 38.72 -22.86
CA LEU A 363 3.12 37.40 -22.82
C LEU A 363 4.17 36.28 -22.84
N GLU A 364 5.21 36.43 -23.67
CA GLU A 364 6.32 35.48 -23.73
C GLU A 364 7.15 35.44 -22.44
N ALA A 365 7.48 36.58 -21.87
CA ALA A 365 8.21 36.67 -20.60
C ALA A 365 7.41 36.02 -19.44
N GLN A 366 6.11 36.32 -19.36
CA GLN A 366 5.22 35.71 -18.37
C GLN A 366 5.06 34.20 -18.57
N ARG A 367 4.97 33.73 -19.83
CA ARG A 367 4.94 32.30 -20.14
C ARG A 367 6.21 31.60 -19.65
N GLN A 368 7.39 32.16 -19.92
CA GLN A 368 8.68 31.60 -19.50
C GLN A 368 8.80 31.56 -17.97
N ALA A 369 8.34 32.59 -17.27
CA ALA A 369 8.33 32.62 -15.81
C ALA A 369 7.42 31.50 -15.24
N ARG A 370 6.18 31.40 -15.75
CA ARG A 370 5.24 30.34 -15.35
C ARG A 370 5.79 28.94 -15.58
N GLU A 371 6.41 28.69 -16.74
CA GLU A 371 7.04 27.41 -17.04
C GLU A 371 8.22 27.11 -16.12
N ALA A 372 9.01 28.12 -15.74
CA ALA A 372 10.10 27.93 -14.79
C ALA A 372 9.60 27.57 -13.39
N PHE A 373 8.54 28.23 -12.89
CA PHE A 373 7.90 27.86 -11.63
C PHE A 373 7.29 26.45 -11.67
N GLY A 374 6.59 26.11 -12.76
CA GLY A 374 6.01 24.78 -12.94
C GLY A 374 7.08 23.70 -12.86
N ARG A 375 8.18 23.85 -13.63
CA ARG A 375 9.31 22.91 -13.59
C ARG A 375 9.92 22.80 -12.19
N LEU A 376 10.06 23.89 -11.46
CA LEU A 376 10.56 23.84 -10.08
C LEU A 376 9.68 23.00 -9.17
N PHE A 377 8.35 23.12 -9.27
CA PHE A 377 7.42 22.32 -8.47
C PHE A 377 7.50 20.84 -8.83
N ASP A 378 7.57 20.52 -10.12
CA ASP A 378 7.70 19.17 -10.61
C ASP A 378 9.02 18.53 -10.16
N ASP A 379 10.14 19.25 -10.25
CA ASP A 379 11.46 18.75 -9.86
C ASP A 379 11.59 18.63 -8.32
N LEU A 380 10.96 19.50 -7.55
CA LEU A 380 10.88 19.34 -6.08
C LEU A 380 10.04 18.10 -5.70
N ALA A 381 8.93 17.89 -6.38
CA ALA A 381 8.10 16.70 -6.17
C ALA A 381 8.87 15.43 -6.55
N ALA A 382 9.52 15.42 -7.73
CA ALA A 382 10.34 14.31 -8.18
C ALA A 382 11.49 13.98 -7.21
N ALA A 383 12.13 15.01 -6.64
CA ALA A 383 13.20 14.81 -5.65
C ALA A 383 12.68 14.17 -4.34
N ASN A 384 11.51 14.61 -3.84
CA ASN A 384 10.90 14.02 -2.64
C ASN A 384 10.42 12.58 -2.89
N ILE A 385 9.82 12.30 -4.05
CA ILE A 385 9.38 10.94 -4.42
C ILE A 385 10.60 10.03 -4.58
N ALA A 386 11.67 10.49 -5.23
CA ALA A 386 12.89 9.72 -5.38
C ALA A 386 13.58 9.44 -4.03
N GLU A 387 13.54 10.37 -3.08
CA GLU A 387 14.03 10.16 -1.71
C GLU A 387 13.20 9.09 -0.99
N SER A 388 11.87 9.15 -1.09
CA SER A 388 10.98 8.12 -0.55
C SER A 388 11.21 6.75 -1.21
N ALA A 389 11.49 6.70 -2.51
CA ALA A 389 11.84 5.48 -3.23
C ALA A 389 13.18 4.88 -2.75
N VAL A 390 14.21 5.72 -2.52
CA VAL A 390 15.47 5.27 -1.91
C VAL A 390 15.20 4.63 -0.55
N ARG A 391 14.36 5.25 0.28
CA ARG A 391 13.98 4.73 1.60
C ARG A 391 13.25 3.39 1.50
N LEU A 392 12.33 3.22 0.55
CA LEU A 392 11.63 1.97 0.31
C LEU A 392 12.61 0.85 -0.09
N PHE A 393 13.44 1.10 -1.10
CA PHE A 393 14.33 0.08 -1.65
C PHE A 393 15.56 -0.20 -0.77
N THR A 394 15.88 0.67 0.19
CA THR A 394 16.91 0.42 1.21
C THR A 394 16.34 -0.05 2.55
N ALA A 395 15.02 -0.20 2.68
CA ALA A 395 14.40 -0.72 3.88
C ALA A 395 14.92 -2.13 4.19
N SER A 396 15.37 -2.35 5.43
CA SER A 396 15.94 -3.61 5.89
C SER A 396 15.18 -4.14 7.11
N GLU A 397 15.45 -5.40 7.50
CA GLU A 397 14.87 -5.99 8.71
C GLU A 397 15.23 -5.22 9.99
N VAL A 398 16.33 -4.49 9.98
CA VAL A 398 16.89 -3.74 11.12
C VAL A 398 16.38 -2.29 11.15
N SER A 399 15.75 -1.81 10.05
CA SER A 399 15.20 -0.46 10.00
C SER A 399 13.94 -0.37 10.88
N PRO A 400 13.85 0.63 11.77
CA PRO A 400 12.74 0.81 12.70
C PRO A 400 11.40 1.15 12.01
#